data_a30c05facdb8a8b21c1d3c8cc7467f13
#
_entry.id   a30c05facdb8a8b21c1d3c8cc7467f13
#
_cell.length_a   1.000
_cell.length_b   1.000
_cell.length_c   1.000
_cell.angle_alpha   90.00
_cell.angle_beta   90.00
_cell.angle_gamma   90.00
#
_symmetry.space_group_name_H-M   'P 1'
#
loop_
_entity.id
_entity.type
_entity.pdbx_description
1 polymer ?
#
loop_
_entity_poly.entity_id
_entity_poly.type
_entity_poly.pdbx_seq_one_letter_code
_entity_poly.pdbx_strand_id
1 'polypeptide(L)'
;IDDSRIPALGVMGAFVFAAQMINFPVGLGTSGHLLGSALLAVTLGPAAASIVMTAILVVQALIFQDGGVLALGANVFNMAVAGVAAAYLPYRLWNSGRLRNPAIFLGAFLSVLAGAVLAVAELLLSGVRMGQTVLGVSLGLFLVTAVLEGVITVAVIRSLEAMRPNWV
;
A
#
# COMPACT_ATOMS: atom_id res chain seq x y z
N ILE A 1 -17.87 -9.95 6.86
CA ILE A 1 -16.75 -10.85 6.49
C ILE A 1 -17.24 -12.25 6.82
N ASP A 2 -17.22 -13.14 5.83
CA ASP A 2 -17.56 -14.55 6.03
C ASP A 2 -16.42 -15.24 6.81
N ASP A 3 -16.76 -16.07 7.78
CA ASP A 3 -15.79 -16.78 8.64
C ASP A 3 -14.81 -17.64 7.82
N SER A 4 -15.25 -18.17 6.67
CA SER A 4 -14.39 -18.91 5.74
C SER A 4 -13.22 -18.10 5.17
N ARG A 5 -13.31 -16.76 5.19
CA ARG A 5 -12.29 -15.84 4.67
C ARG A 5 -11.30 -15.35 5.74
N ILE A 6 -11.56 -15.60 7.03
CA ILE A 6 -10.69 -15.15 8.13
C ILE A 6 -9.25 -15.64 7.96
N PRO A 7 -8.98 -16.92 7.62
CA PRO A 7 -7.61 -17.38 7.39
C PRO A 7 -6.88 -16.62 6.29
N ALA A 8 -7.60 -16.28 5.20
CA ALA A 8 -7.01 -15.51 4.10
C ALA A 8 -6.66 -14.08 4.53
N LEU A 9 -7.49 -13.43 5.35
CA LEU A 9 -7.21 -12.13 5.94
C LEU A 9 -5.93 -12.16 6.78
N GLY A 10 -5.78 -13.17 7.63
CA GLY A 10 -4.61 -13.35 8.48
C GLY A 10 -3.33 -13.59 7.68
N VAL A 11 -3.37 -14.50 6.71
CA VAL A 11 -2.20 -14.82 5.87
C VAL A 11 -1.77 -13.62 5.02
N MET A 12 -2.71 -12.97 4.35
CA MET A 12 -2.42 -11.80 3.52
C MET A 12 -1.95 -10.62 4.37
N GLY A 13 -2.55 -10.42 5.55
CA GLY A 13 -2.11 -9.39 6.50
C GLY A 13 -0.70 -9.64 7.01
N ALA A 14 -0.36 -10.87 7.40
CA ALA A 14 0.99 -11.24 7.84
C ALA A 14 2.02 -11.07 6.72
N PHE A 15 1.68 -11.45 5.49
CA PHE A 15 2.54 -11.27 4.32
C PHE A 15 2.84 -9.79 4.07
N VAL A 16 1.80 -8.94 4.03
CA VAL A 16 1.98 -7.50 3.81
C VAL A 16 2.73 -6.86 4.97
N PHE A 17 2.42 -7.22 6.22
CA PHE A 17 3.18 -6.77 7.38
C PHE A 17 4.67 -7.06 7.25
N ALA A 18 5.03 -8.30 6.93
CA ALA A 18 6.43 -8.70 6.75
C ALA A 18 7.12 -7.95 5.59
N ALA A 19 6.40 -7.73 4.48
CA ALA A 19 6.92 -6.98 3.34
C ALA A 19 7.17 -5.50 3.67
N GLN A 20 6.32 -4.89 4.50
CA GLN A 20 6.46 -3.50 4.95
C GLN A 20 7.62 -3.30 5.94
N MET A 21 8.06 -4.34 6.65
CA MET A 21 9.23 -4.26 7.54
C MET A 21 10.54 -4.03 6.80
N ILE A 22 10.57 -4.28 5.47
CA ILE A 22 11.71 -3.92 4.61
C ILE A 22 11.51 -2.47 4.16
N ASN A 23 12.07 -1.54 4.91
CA ASN A 23 11.94 -0.10 4.64
C ASN A 23 13.30 0.58 4.46
N PHE A 24 13.27 1.74 3.83
CA PHE A 24 14.44 2.61 3.62
C PHE A 24 14.04 4.09 3.72
N PRO A 25 14.92 4.96 4.21
CA PRO A 25 14.60 6.38 4.31
C PRO A 25 14.48 7.02 2.92
N VAL A 26 13.40 7.77 2.69
CA VAL A 26 13.12 8.49 1.43
C VAL A 26 13.32 9.98 1.59
N GLY A 27 13.09 10.51 2.79
CA GLY A 27 13.24 11.92 3.10
C GLY A 27 12.99 12.19 4.58
N LEU A 28 12.95 13.48 4.95
CA LEU A 28 12.72 13.89 6.33
C LEU A 28 11.35 13.39 6.82
N GLY A 29 11.37 12.46 7.77
CA GLY A 29 10.16 11.93 8.39
C GLY A 29 9.35 10.96 7.52
N THR A 30 9.91 10.50 6.38
CA THR A 30 9.24 9.53 5.51
C THR A 30 10.15 8.33 5.20
N SER A 31 9.53 7.16 5.05
CA SER A 31 10.18 5.93 4.61
C SER A 31 9.50 5.38 3.36
N GLY A 32 10.28 4.71 2.51
CA GLY A 32 9.80 3.94 1.38
C GLY A 32 9.80 2.46 1.72
N HIS A 33 8.69 1.80 1.48
CA HIS A 33 8.50 0.35 1.63
C HIS A 33 7.41 -0.11 0.67
N LEU A 34 7.23 -1.41 0.53
CA LEU A 34 6.05 -1.92 -0.15
C LEU A 34 4.79 -1.55 0.64
N LEU A 35 3.81 -0.95 -0.02
CA LEU A 35 2.56 -0.60 0.64
C LEU A 35 1.67 -1.82 0.89
N GLY A 36 1.50 -2.66 -0.12
CA GLY A 36 0.63 -3.82 -0.07
C GLY A 36 -0.86 -3.49 -0.16
N SER A 37 -1.26 -2.22 -0.19
CA SER A 37 -2.67 -1.81 -0.28
C SER A 37 -3.35 -2.39 -1.51
N ALA A 38 -2.66 -2.42 -2.66
CA ALA A 38 -3.17 -3.00 -3.90
C ALA A 38 -3.31 -4.52 -3.80
N LEU A 39 -2.32 -5.20 -3.21
CA LEU A 39 -2.39 -6.64 -3.00
C LEU A 39 -3.60 -7.02 -2.14
N LEU A 40 -3.80 -6.34 -1.01
CA LEU A 40 -4.95 -6.55 -0.14
C LEU A 40 -6.27 -6.19 -0.85
N ALA A 41 -6.32 -5.07 -1.59
CA ALA A 41 -7.53 -4.62 -2.26
C ALA A 41 -8.01 -5.60 -3.34
N VAL A 42 -7.07 -6.16 -4.12
CA VAL A 42 -7.38 -7.13 -5.19
C VAL A 42 -7.77 -8.49 -4.63
N THR A 43 -7.09 -8.95 -3.57
CA THR A 43 -7.31 -10.31 -3.02
C THR A 43 -8.48 -10.38 -2.04
N LEU A 44 -8.67 -9.35 -1.21
CA LEU A 44 -9.66 -9.36 -0.13
C LEU A 44 -10.88 -8.49 -0.41
N GLY A 45 -10.77 -7.59 -1.39
CA GLY A 45 -11.72 -6.51 -1.62
C GLY A 45 -11.43 -5.28 -0.74
N PRO A 46 -11.95 -4.09 -1.13
CA PRO A 46 -11.50 -2.82 -0.54
C PRO A 46 -11.83 -2.69 0.95
N ALA A 47 -13.00 -3.12 1.41
CA ALA A 47 -13.39 -3.00 2.81
C ALA A 47 -12.50 -3.85 3.74
N ALA A 48 -12.29 -5.13 3.37
CA ALA A 48 -11.42 -6.02 4.13
C ALA A 48 -9.96 -5.56 4.07
N ALA A 49 -9.49 -5.08 2.93
CA ALA A 49 -8.17 -4.50 2.76
C ALA A 49 -7.93 -3.32 3.70
N SER A 50 -8.89 -2.39 3.80
CA SER A 50 -8.79 -1.24 4.71
C SER A 50 -8.71 -1.68 6.18
N ILE A 51 -9.48 -2.68 6.59
CA ILE A 51 -9.45 -3.20 7.96
C ILE A 51 -8.10 -3.87 8.24
N VAL A 52 -7.64 -4.75 7.36
CA VAL A 52 -6.36 -5.46 7.52
C VAL A 52 -5.19 -4.48 7.52
N MET A 53 -5.17 -3.51 6.59
CA MET A 53 -4.14 -2.48 6.54
C MET A 53 -4.13 -1.63 7.81
N THR A 54 -5.29 -1.24 8.33
CA THR A 54 -5.39 -0.50 9.60
C THR A 54 -4.81 -1.32 10.75
N ALA A 55 -5.12 -2.62 10.84
CA ALA A 55 -4.58 -3.50 11.87
C ALA A 55 -3.04 -3.61 11.76
N ILE A 56 -2.49 -3.74 10.55
CA ILE A 56 -1.05 -3.74 10.31
C ILE A 56 -0.41 -2.46 10.85
N LEU A 57 -0.93 -1.29 10.46
CA LEU A 57 -0.40 0.01 10.87
C LEU A 57 -0.48 0.24 12.38
N VAL A 58 -1.54 -0.23 13.03
CA VAL A 58 -1.67 -0.17 14.50
C VAL A 58 -0.59 -1.02 15.17
N VAL A 59 -0.37 -2.25 14.71
CA VAL A 59 0.67 -3.14 15.23
C VAL A 59 2.06 -2.53 15.01
N GLN A 60 2.35 -1.99 13.83
CA GLN A 60 3.61 -1.32 13.53
C GLN A 60 3.85 -0.12 14.44
N ALA A 61 2.87 0.76 14.62
CA ALA A 61 3.02 1.95 15.44
C ALA A 61 3.18 1.64 16.93
N LEU A 62 2.41 0.69 17.47
CA LEU A 62 2.37 0.42 18.92
C LEU A 62 3.45 -0.56 19.39
N ILE A 63 3.80 -1.55 18.57
CA ILE A 63 4.72 -2.63 18.96
C ILE A 63 6.13 -2.39 18.40
N PHE A 64 6.22 -1.97 17.13
CA PHE A 64 7.48 -1.82 16.44
C PHE A 64 7.98 -0.38 16.36
N GLN A 65 7.14 0.60 16.81
CA GLN A 65 7.42 2.03 16.72
C GLN A 65 7.72 2.52 15.29
N ASP A 66 7.21 1.80 14.30
CA ASP A 66 7.33 2.16 12.90
C ASP A 66 6.16 3.04 12.46
N GLY A 67 6.41 4.11 11.72
CA GLY A 67 5.45 5.15 11.35
C GLY A 67 5.03 6.08 12.48
N GLY A 68 5.26 5.71 13.75
CA GLY A 68 4.99 6.50 14.94
C GLY A 68 3.50 6.64 15.30
N VAL A 69 3.22 6.64 16.61
CA VAL A 69 1.84 6.72 17.15
C VAL A 69 1.16 8.04 16.78
N LEU A 70 1.91 9.15 16.77
CA LEU A 70 1.37 10.47 16.42
C LEU A 70 0.95 10.58 14.95
N ALA A 71 1.63 9.86 14.06
CA ALA A 71 1.32 9.83 12.62
C ALA A 71 0.32 8.71 12.25
N LEU A 72 -0.12 7.89 13.22
CA LEU A 72 -0.96 6.72 12.94
C LEU A 72 -2.24 7.10 12.15
N GLY A 73 -2.90 8.19 12.52
CA GLY A 73 -4.11 8.65 11.82
C GLY A 73 -3.84 9.01 10.36
N ALA A 74 -2.75 9.74 10.10
CA ALA A 74 -2.30 10.08 8.74
C ALA A 74 -1.95 8.81 7.94
N ASN A 75 -1.16 7.90 8.53
CA ASN A 75 -0.79 6.65 7.88
C ASN A 75 -2.00 5.77 7.54
N VAL A 76 -2.98 5.67 8.45
CA VAL A 76 -4.25 4.95 8.20
C VAL A 76 -5.00 5.61 7.05
N PHE A 77 -5.13 6.93 7.05
CA PHE A 77 -5.81 7.62 5.95
C PHE A 77 -5.09 7.42 4.62
N ASN A 78 -3.77 7.60 4.59
CA ASN A 78 -2.97 7.52 3.38
C ASN A 78 -2.92 6.10 2.78
N MET A 79 -2.76 5.07 3.61
CA MET A 79 -2.53 3.70 3.15
C MET A 79 -3.80 2.83 3.17
N ALA A 80 -4.60 2.90 4.25
CA ALA A 80 -5.77 2.04 4.39
C ALA A 80 -7.02 2.62 3.73
N VAL A 81 -7.10 3.94 3.54
CA VAL A 81 -8.25 4.58 2.88
C VAL A 81 -7.88 5.02 1.46
N ALA A 82 -7.03 6.03 1.32
CA ALA A 82 -6.69 6.60 0.02
C ALA A 82 -5.90 5.61 -0.86
N GLY A 83 -4.92 4.91 -0.28
CA GLY A 83 -4.12 3.91 -0.98
C GLY A 83 -4.96 2.73 -1.47
N VAL A 84 -5.84 2.19 -0.62
CA VAL A 84 -6.75 1.10 -1.01
C VAL A 84 -7.74 1.57 -2.08
N ALA A 85 -8.31 2.77 -1.96
CA ALA A 85 -9.23 3.31 -2.96
C ALA A 85 -8.53 3.53 -4.31
N ALA A 86 -7.34 4.13 -4.31
CA ALA A 86 -6.54 4.35 -5.52
C ALA A 86 -6.14 3.02 -6.19
N ALA A 87 -5.82 2.01 -5.38
CA ALA A 87 -5.49 0.67 -5.87
C ALA A 87 -6.68 -0.04 -6.50
N TYR A 88 -7.85 0.03 -5.86
CA TYR A 88 -9.01 -0.72 -6.28
C TYR A 88 -9.70 -0.14 -7.50
N LEU A 89 -9.61 1.17 -7.74
CA LEU A 89 -10.32 1.83 -8.82
C LEU A 89 -9.95 1.31 -10.21
N PRO A 90 -8.69 1.24 -10.65
CA PRO A 90 -8.33 0.68 -11.95
C PRO A 90 -8.71 -0.81 -12.06
N TYR A 91 -8.50 -1.58 -11.00
CA TYR A 91 -8.87 -2.98 -10.96
C TYR A 91 -10.38 -3.18 -11.15
N ARG A 92 -11.22 -2.39 -10.48
CA ARG A 92 -12.69 -2.45 -10.64
C ARG A 92 -13.13 -2.16 -12.06
N LEU A 93 -12.44 -1.25 -12.76
CA LEU A 93 -12.79 -0.83 -14.12
C LEU A 93 -12.32 -1.84 -15.19
N TRP A 94 -11.16 -2.50 -14.98
CA TRP A 94 -10.50 -3.32 -16.00
C TRP A 94 -10.02 -4.68 -15.46
N ASN A 95 -10.82 -5.37 -14.64
CA ASN A 95 -10.43 -6.61 -13.97
C ASN A 95 -10.52 -7.87 -14.84
N SER A 96 -10.68 -7.75 -16.15
CA SER A 96 -10.89 -8.88 -17.05
C SER A 96 -9.97 -8.86 -18.28
N GLY A 97 -9.70 -10.05 -18.80
CA GLY A 97 -8.97 -10.24 -20.03
C GLY A 97 -7.54 -9.68 -20.00
N ARG A 98 -7.13 -9.06 -21.11
CA ARG A 98 -5.77 -8.54 -21.29
C ARG A 98 -5.47 -7.31 -20.43
N LEU A 99 -6.49 -6.59 -19.97
CA LEU A 99 -6.34 -5.36 -19.19
C LEU A 99 -6.18 -5.60 -17.69
N ARG A 100 -6.43 -6.82 -17.20
CA ARG A 100 -6.40 -7.13 -15.78
C ARG A 100 -5.03 -6.88 -15.13
N ASN A 101 -3.96 -7.40 -15.70
CA ASN A 101 -2.61 -7.16 -15.15
C ASN A 101 -2.15 -5.69 -15.24
N PRO A 102 -2.34 -4.98 -16.37
CA PRO A 102 -2.16 -3.52 -16.41
C PRO A 102 -2.97 -2.77 -15.35
N ALA A 103 -4.21 -3.17 -15.09
CA ALA A 103 -5.05 -2.54 -14.08
C ALA A 103 -4.53 -2.75 -12.65
N ILE A 104 -4.06 -3.97 -12.33
CA ILE A 104 -3.41 -4.29 -11.05
C ILE A 104 -2.14 -3.46 -10.90
N PHE A 105 -1.28 -3.42 -11.93
CA PHE A 105 -0.07 -2.61 -11.92
C PHE A 105 -0.38 -1.13 -11.68
N LEU A 106 -1.31 -0.57 -12.45
CA LEU A 106 -1.71 0.84 -12.34
C LEU A 106 -2.30 1.14 -10.97
N GLY A 107 -3.13 0.25 -10.43
CA GLY A 107 -3.68 0.40 -9.09
C GLY A 107 -2.60 0.45 -8.01
N ALA A 108 -1.64 -0.47 -8.06
CA ALA A 108 -0.51 -0.50 -7.13
C ALA A 108 0.36 0.76 -7.26
N PHE A 109 0.67 1.16 -8.47
CA PHE A 109 1.41 2.38 -8.77
C PHE A 109 0.71 3.63 -8.22
N LEU A 110 -0.58 3.79 -8.49
CA LEU A 110 -1.37 4.92 -8.01
C LEU A 110 -1.55 4.93 -6.49
N SER A 111 -1.63 3.77 -5.86
CA SER A 111 -1.68 3.63 -4.39
C SER A 111 -0.46 4.26 -3.73
N VAL A 112 0.74 3.94 -4.21
CA VAL A 112 2.00 4.51 -3.69
C VAL A 112 2.05 6.01 -3.94
N LEU A 113 1.72 6.47 -5.14
CA LEU A 113 1.73 7.91 -5.45
C LEU A 113 0.73 8.69 -4.62
N ALA A 114 -0.48 8.16 -4.42
CA ALA A 114 -1.49 8.80 -3.58
C ALA A 114 -0.98 8.97 -2.14
N GLY A 115 -0.42 7.88 -1.55
CA GLY A 115 0.18 7.95 -0.22
C GLY A 115 1.35 8.94 -0.14
N ALA A 116 2.24 8.95 -1.14
CA ALA A 116 3.37 9.86 -1.18
C ALA A 116 2.95 11.34 -1.27
N VAL A 117 1.99 11.65 -2.15
CA VAL A 117 1.47 13.02 -2.30
C VAL A 117 0.78 13.49 -1.02
N LEU A 118 -0.03 12.64 -0.39
CA LEU A 118 -0.70 12.96 0.86
C LEU A 118 0.33 13.17 1.99
N ALA A 119 1.31 12.28 2.15
CA ALA A 119 2.34 12.41 3.17
C ALA A 119 3.16 13.71 3.00
N VAL A 120 3.55 14.05 1.78
CA VAL A 120 4.24 15.31 1.50
C VAL A 120 3.34 16.51 1.81
N ALA A 121 2.07 16.48 1.41
CA ALA A 121 1.12 17.54 1.68
C ALA A 121 0.92 17.74 3.20
N GLU A 122 0.75 16.67 3.95
CA GLU A 122 0.60 16.68 5.41
C GLU A 122 1.83 17.27 6.11
N LEU A 123 3.04 16.88 5.69
CA LEU A 123 4.28 17.44 6.22
C LEU A 123 4.39 18.95 5.95
N LEU A 124 4.09 19.39 4.73
CA LEU A 124 4.10 20.80 4.38
C LEU A 124 3.05 21.60 5.17
N LEU A 125 1.85 21.06 5.33
CA LEU A 125 0.78 21.67 6.13
C LEU A 125 1.14 21.71 7.63
N SER A 126 1.92 20.77 8.10
CA SER A 126 2.45 20.74 9.48
C SER A 126 3.63 21.69 9.70
N GLY A 127 4.01 22.47 8.69
CA GLY A 127 5.08 23.47 8.79
C GLY A 127 6.49 22.90 8.57
N VAL A 128 6.63 21.65 8.16
CA VAL A 128 7.92 21.06 7.80
C VAL A 128 8.43 21.72 6.51
N ARG A 129 9.58 22.36 6.59
CA ARG A 129 10.21 22.99 5.40
C ARG A 129 11.10 21.98 4.70
N MET A 130 10.74 21.64 3.48
CA MET A 130 11.55 20.79 2.60
C MET A 130 12.24 21.65 1.54
N GLY A 131 13.56 21.52 1.42
CA GLY A 131 14.29 22.10 0.28
C GLY A 131 13.87 21.43 -1.02
N GLN A 132 13.91 22.17 -2.14
CA GLN A 132 13.51 21.64 -3.46
C GLN A 132 14.24 20.36 -3.85
N THR A 133 15.53 20.26 -3.53
CA THR A 133 16.33 19.05 -3.78
C THR A 133 15.82 17.83 -3.01
N VAL A 134 15.52 18.02 -1.71
CA VAL A 134 14.98 16.94 -0.86
C VAL A 134 13.62 16.49 -1.39
N LEU A 135 12.75 17.44 -1.71
CA LEU A 135 11.43 17.13 -2.27
C LEU A 135 11.55 16.37 -3.60
N GLY A 136 12.42 16.83 -4.51
CA GLY A 136 12.62 16.17 -5.80
C GLY A 136 13.16 14.75 -5.66
N VAL A 137 14.16 14.54 -4.81
CA VAL A 137 14.71 13.21 -4.52
C VAL A 137 13.66 12.30 -3.89
N SER A 138 12.89 12.80 -2.91
CA SER A 138 11.84 12.02 -2.26
C SER A 138 10.78 11.57 -3.27
N LEU A 139 10.26 12.49 -4.10
CA LEU A 139 9.28 12.14 -5.14
C LEU A 139 9.86 11.17 -6.17
N GLY A 140 11.12 11.31 -6.56
CA GLY A 140 11.80 10.37 -7.45
C GLY A 140 11.90 8.96 -6.86
N LEU A 141 12.24 8.84 -5.57
CA LEU A 141 12.29 7.55 -4.87
C LEU A 141 10.89 6.93 -4.73
N PHE A 142 9.86 7.73 -4.43
CA PHE A 142 8.48 7.23 -4.41
C PHE A 142 8.01 6.76 -5.78
N LEU A 143 8.43 7.41 -6.86
CA LEU A 143 8.12 6.96 -8.22
C LEU A 143 8.76 5.59 -8.52
N VAL A 144 10.02 5.40 -8.14
CA VAL A 144 10.69 4.09 -8.27
C VAL A 144 9.96 3.04 -7.43
N THR A 145 9.63 3.35 -6.18
CA THR A 145 8.86 2.46 -5.30
C THR A 145 7.50 2.11 -5.91
N ALA A 146 6.81 3.08 -6.52
CA ALA A 146 5.52 2.85 -7.17
C ALA A 146 5.62 1.86 -8.35
N VAL A 147 6.67 1.94 -9.15
CA VAL A 147 6.93 0.97 -10.23
C VAL A 147 7.21 -0.42 -9.65
N LEU A 148 8.06 -0.51 -8.63
CA LEU A 148 8.38 -1.78 -7.96
C LEU A 148 7.13 -2.39 -7.33
N GLU A 149 6.32 -1.60 -6.63
CA GLU A 149 5.03 -2.03 -6.06
C GLU A 149 4.13 -2.64 -7.13
N GLY A 150 4.01 -1.98 -8.29
CA GLY A 150 3.22 -2.47 -9.43
C GLY A 150 3.71 -3.83 -9.93
N VAL A 151 5.02 -3.97 -10.16
CA VAL A 151 5.62 -5.22 -10.65
C VAL A 151 5.45 -6.34 -9.63
N ILE A 152 5.78 -6.08 -8.37
CA ILE A 152 5.71 -7.09 -7.30
C ILE A 152 4.26 -7.53 -7.06
N THR A 153 3.32 -6.58 -7.00
CA THR A 153 1.90 -6.89 -6.81
C THR A 153 1.38 -7.80 -7.92
N VAL A 154 1.66 -7.48 -9.20
CA VAL A 154 1.28 -8.35 -10.32
C VAL A 154 1.92 -9.74 -10.21
N ALA A 155 3.20 -9.82 -9.89
CA ALA A 155 3.91 -11.10 -9.76
C ALA A 155 3.33 -11.96 -8.63
N VAL A 156 3.07 -11.37 -7.46
CA VAL A 156 2.49 -12.06 -6.30
C VAL A 156 1.08 -12.56 -6.62
N ILE A 157 0.22 -11.71 -7.19
CA ILE A 157 -1.15 -12.11 -7.55
C ILE A 157 -1.15 -13.26 -8.55
N ARG A 158 -0.31 -13.20 -9.59
CA ARG A 158 -0.19 -14.30 -10.56
C ARG A 158 0.32 -15.60 -9.93
N SER A 159 1.24 -15.51 -8.98
CA SER A 159 1.72 -16.67 -8.24
C SER A 159 0.63 -17.28 -7.37
N LEU A 160 -0.17 -16.47 -6.69
CA LEU A 160 -1.31 -16.92 -5.90
C LEU A 160 -2.37 -17.61 -6.77
N GLU A 161 -2.67 -17.05 -7.93
CA GLU A 161 -3.61 -17.65 -8.90
C GLU A 161 -3.12 -19.00 -9.42
N ALA A 162 -1.83 -19.14 -9.68
CA ALA A 162 -1.24 -20.40 -10.12
C ALA A 162 -1.31 -21.49 -9.05
N MET A 163 -1.18 -21.11 -7.76
CA MET A 163 -1.24 -22.06 -6.63
C MET A 163 -2.67 -22.39 -6.23
N ARG A 164 -3.58 -21.43 -6.26
CA ARG A 164 -4.99 -21.58 -5.86
C ARG A 164 -5.88 -20.62 -6.66
N PRO A 165 -6.43 -21.07 -7.81
CA PRO A 165 -7.24 -20.20 -8.70
C PRO A 165 -8.48 -19.59 -8.05
N ASN A 166 -8.98 -20.15 -6.96
CA ASN A 166 -10.22 -19.72 -6.29
C ASN A 166 -10.01 -18.67 -5.18
N TRP A 167 -8.80 -18.18 -4.99
CA TRP A 167 -8.47 -17.24 -3.89
C TRP A 167 -8.41 -15.78 -4.34
N VAL A 168 -8.42 -15.50 -5.62
CA VAL A 168 -8.28 -14.15 -6.19
C VAL A 168 -9.38 -13.86 -7.22
#